data_657464756615fe1aa882c4684f573d00
#
_entry.id   657464756615fe1aa882c4684f573d00
#
_cell.length_a   1.000
_cell.length_b   1.000
_cell.length_c   1.000
_cell.angle_alpha   90.00
_cell.angle_beta   90.00
_cell.angle_gamma   90.00
#
_symmetry.space_group_name_H-M   'P 1'
#
loop_
_entity.id
_entity.type
_entity.pdbx_description
1 polymer ?
#
loop_
_entity_poly.entity_id
_entity_poly.type
_entity_poly.pdbx_seq_one_letter_code
_entity_poly.pdbx_strand_id
1 'polypeptide(L)'
;MESRIPRTSAHGLHEILAGVWGSGAENFRKGWSAALGAEWGSPEFARRHAEVAGLLAETIQQVHALPAAQQDRYSRYFPQWWTAVVQPDVGWTDSGRPARVLVTQETLDHLASAADLLQGALQGTTSAPAGSNLEVLKESCASWLELLDQTADSELAPSLREEIAAQIRHLLWLIENAQLFGVARISRESTSVIGALAQASTVLTGQDPHTGGKWRRGFVSFIAASALLATGMTTLETAIESGAGVVKEITQVVESVASSAG
;
A
#
# COMPACT_ATOMS: atom_id res chain seq x y z
N MET A 1 -27.44 4.25 3.60
CA MET A 1 -26.06 4.60 3.21
C MET A 1 -25.27 4.72 4.51
N GLU A 2 -24.67 3.60 4.96
CA GLU A 2 -23.86 3.61 6.19
C GLU A 2 -22.62 4.47 5.93
N SER A 3 -22.51 5.55 6.69
CA SER A 3 -21.29 6.37 6.74
C SER A 3 -20.16 5.48 7.27
N ARG A 4 -19.31 4.97 6.38
CA ARG A 4 -18.12 4.21 6.78
C ARG A 4 -17.22 5.18 7.55
N ILE A 5 -17.18 5.02 8.85
CA ILE A 5 -16.29 5.76 9.74
C ILE A 5 -14.85 5.43 9.31
N PRO A 6 -13.98 6.43 9.04
CA PRO A 6 -12.59 6.17 8.71
C PRO A 6 -11.93 5.36 9.82
N ARG A 7 -11.28 4.26 9.47
CA ARG A 7 -10.55 3.41 10.44
C ARG A 7 -9.14 3.97 10.65
N THR A 8 -8.65 3.94 11.89
CA THR A 8 -7.29 4.33 12.24
C THR A 8 -6.28 3.23 11.88
N SER A 9 -4.98 3.56 11.84
CA SER A 9 -3.89 2.59 11.66
C SER A 9 -3.95 1.46 12.70
N ALA A 10 -4.37 1.78 13.93
CA ALA A 10 -4.57 0.80 15.00
C ALA A 10 -5.65 -0.22 14.69
N HIS A 11 -6.75 0.16 14.02
CA HIS A 11 -7.77 -0.80 13.57
C HIS A 11 -7.21 -1.76 12.51
N GLY A 12 -6.47 -1.23 11.52
CA GLY A 12 -5.84 -2.05 10.50
C GLY A 12 -4.84 -3.04 11.10
N LEU A 13 -4.02 -2.55 12.02
CA LEU A 13 -3.05 -3.39 12.73
C LEU A 13 -3.76 -4.47 13.58
N HIS A 14 -4.83 -4.12 14.29
CA HIS A 14 -5.63 -5.07 15.05
C HIS A 14 -6.20 -6.19 14.17
N GLU A 15 -6.82 -5.84 13.03
CA GLU A 15 -7.42 -6.84 12.13
C GLU A 15 -6.36 -7.81 11.56
N ILE A 16 -5.18 -7.31 11.18
CA ILE A 16 -4.11 -8.18 10.68
C ILE A 16 -3.59 -9.10 11.79
N LEU A 17 -3.33 -8.57 12.99
CA LEU A 17 -2.90 -9.40 14.12
C LEU A 17 -3.98 -10.39 14.56
N ALA A 18 -5.25 -10.02 14.49
CA ALA A 18 -6.37 -10.94 14.70
C ALA A 18 -6.38 -12.07 13.64
N GLY A 19 -6.03 -11.76 12.39
CA GLY A 19 -5.80 -12.76 11.34
C GLY A 19 -4.65 -13.72 11.67
N VAL A 20 -3.52 -13.20 12.17
CA VAL A 20 -2.38 -14.03 12.61
C VAL A 20 -2.81 -14.94 13.76
N TRP A 21 -3.48 -14.42 14.78
CA TRP A 21 -4.00 -15.17 15.93
C TRP A 21 -5.03 -16.22 15.52
N GLY A 22 -6.00 -15.82 14.69
CA GLY A 22 -7.11 -16.66 14.23
C GLY A 22 -6.73 -17.72 13.19
N SER A 23 -5.54 -17.62 12.59
CA SER A 23 -5.04 -18.59 11.61
C SER A 23 -4.93 -20.02 12.15
N GLY A 24 -4.85 -20.19 13.46
CA GLY A 24 -4.60 -21.48 14.10
C GLY A 24 -3.24 -22.10 13.77
N ALA A 25 -2.33 -21.33 13.18
CA ALA A 25 -1.04 -21.82 12.69
C ALA A 25 -0.15 -22.33 13.83
N GLU A 26 0.56 -23.42 13.54
CA GLU A 26 1.44 -24.10 14.50
C GLU A 26 2.66 -23.28 14.91
N ASN A 27 3.02 -22.26 14.10
CA ASN A 27 4.12 -21.34 14.40
C ASN A 27 3.83 -19.94 13.84
N PHE A 28 4.62 -18.98 14.30
CA PHE A 28 4.46 -17.56 13.98
C PHE A 28 4.62 -17.27 12.49
N ARG A 29 5.60 -17.90 11.83
CA ARG A 29 5.83 -17.77 10.39
C ARG A 29 4.60 -18.13 9.58
N LYS A 30 3.99 -19.30 9.84
CA LYS A 30 2.79 -19.74 9.13
C LYS A 30 1.60 -18.83 9.42
N GLY A 31 1.48 -18.33 10.65
CA GLY A 31 0.44 -17.36 11.01
C GLY A 31 0.53 -16.08 10.18
N TRP A 32 1.72 -15.53 10.07
CA TRP A 32 1.97 -14.34 9.25
C TRP A 32 1.78 -14.60 7.75
N SER A 33 2.28 -15.73 7.24
CA SER A 33 2.07 -16.09 5.84
C SER A 33 0.57 -16.19 5.49
N ALA A 34 -0.22 -16.77 6.38
CA ALA A 34 -1.67 -16.87 6.20
C ALA A 34 -2.35 -15.50 6.25
N ALA A 35 -2.02 -14.66 7.24
CA ALA A 35 -2.63 -13.34 7.40
C ALA A 35 -2.29 -12.39 6.26
N LEU A 36 -1.07 -12.48 5.72
CA LEU A 36 -0.63 -11.65 4.60
C LEU A 36 -0.95 -12.24 3.22
N GLY A 37 -1.38 -13.50 3.14
CA GLY A 37 -1.61 -14.18 1.88
C GLY A 37 -0.35 -14.24 1.00
N ALA A 38 0.83 -14.41 1.63
CA ALA A 38 2.12 -14.43 0.95
C ALA A 38 3.05 -15.47 1.56
N GLU A 39 3.85 -16.13 0.71
CA GLU A 39 4.81 -17.13 1.17
C GLU A 39 5.97 -16.45 1.93
N TRP A 40 6.34 -17.02 3.07
CA TRP A 40 7.48 -16.56 3.85
C TRP A 40 8.77 -16.55 3.01
N GLY A 41 9.48 -15.42 3.08
CA GLY A 41 10.73 -15.20 2.34
C GLY A 41 10.53 -14.74 0.90
N SER A 42 9.28 -14.65 0.41
CA SER A 42 8.99 -14.04 -0.89
C SER A 42 9.12 -12.50 -0.84
N PRO A 43 9.40 -11.85 -1.96
CA PRO A 43 9.37 -10.40 -2.06
C PRO A 43 8.00 -9.80 -1.67
N GLU A 44 6.91 -10.49 -2.00
CA GLU A 44 5.55 -10.12 -1.62
C GLU A 44 5.38 -10.11 -0.11
N PHE A 45 5.85 -11.16 0.58
CA PHE A 45 5.80 -11.22 2.03
C PHE A 45 6.54 -10.02 2.66
N ALA A 46 7.75 -9.75 2.18
CA ALA A 46 8.56 -8.66 2.70
C ALA A 46 7.87 -7.30 2.53
N ARG A 47 7.29 -7.03 1.35
CA ARG A 47 6.55 -5.79 1.09
C ARG A 47 5.31 -5.67 1.98
N ARG A 48 4.46 -6.70 2.03
CA ARG A 48 3.23 -6.72 2.83
C ARG A 48 3.51 -6.60 4.32
N HIS A 49 4.54 -7.27 4.83
CA HIS A 49 4.95 -7.17 6.23
C HIS A 49 5.49 -5.77 6.56
N ALA A 50 6.22 -5.13 5.66
CA ALA A 50 6.67 -3.75 5.82
C ALA A 50 5.49 -2.76 5.94
N GLU A 51 4.38 -3.00 5.21
CA GLU A 51 3.15 -2.21 5.37
C GLU A 51 2.59 -2.32 6.78
N VAL A 52 2.58 -3.52 7.35
CA VAL A 52 2.09 -3.73 8.74
C VAL A 52 3.01 -3.07 9.75
N ALA A 53 4.33 -3.13 9.55
CA ALA A 53 5.27 -2.39 10.38
C ALA A 53 5.03 -0.86 10.29
N GLY A 54 4.63 -0.37 9.10
CA GLY A 54 4.19 1.01 8.90
C GLY A 54 2.93 1.35 9.71
N LEU A 55 1.90 0.48 9.73
CA LEU A 55 0.72 0.67 10.58
C LEU A 55 1.08 0.73 12.07
N LEU A 56 2.01 -0.10 12.52
CA LEU A 56 2.51 -0.07 13.90
C LEU A 56 3.18 1.28 14.20
N ALA A 57 4.07 1.75 13.34
CA ALA A 57 4.75 3.03 13.51
C ALA A 57 3.75 4.19 13.56
N GLU A 58 2.78 4.23 12.66
CA GLU A 58 1.71 5.24 12.66
C GLU A 58 0.85 5.17 13.92
N THR A 59 0.49 3.96 14.38
CA THR A 59 -0.26 3.77 15.62
C THR A 59 0.48 4.35 16.82
N ILE A 60 1.79 4.08 16.94
CA ILE A 60 2.64 4.62 18.00
C ILE A 60 2.69 6.16 17.92
N GLN A 61 2.86 6.73 16.73
CA GLN A 61 2.86 8.18 16.54
C GLN A 61 1.52 8.81 16.92
N GLN A 62 0.40 8.19 16.53
CA GLN A 62 -0.94 8.66 16.89
C GLN A 62 -1.18 8.63 18.40
N VAL A 63 -0.70 7.58 19.10
CA VAL A 63 -0.75 7.52 20.56
C VAL A 63 0.09 8.63 21.19
N HIS A 64 1.27 8.92 20.65
CA HIS A 64 2.11 10.03 21.15
C HIS A 64 1.49 11.43 20.92
N ALA A 65 0.55 11.56 20.01
CA ALA A 65 -0.20 12.81 19.81
C ALA A 65 -1.38 12.99 20.79
N LEU A 66 -1.70 11.99 21.61
CA LEU A 66 -2.77 12.04 22.61
C LEU A 66 -2.33 12.84 23.86
N PRO A 67 -3.28 13.27 24.73
CA PRO A 67 -2.96 13.85 26.03
C PRO A 67 -2.11 12.91 26.90
N ALA A 68 -1.20 13.45 27.71
CA ALA A 68 -0.18 12.72 28.45
C ALA A 68 -0.70 11.50 29.26
N ALA A 69 -1.83 11.64 29.95
CA ALA A 69 -2.42 10.54 30.72
C ALA A 69 -2.84 9.33 29.82
N GLN A 70 -3.20 9.58 28.56
CA GLN A 70 -3.53 8.56 27.60
C GLN A 70 -2.26 7.96 26.98
N GLN A 71 -1.25 8.80 26.68
CA GLN A 71 0.07 8.31 26.26
C GLN A 71 0.65 7.33 27.27
N ASP A 72 0.71 7.71 28.56
CA ASP A 72 1.25 6.88 29.64
C ASP A 72 0.50 5.54 29.76
N ARG A 73 -0.82 5.58 29.50
CA ARG A 73 -1.64 4.38 29.53
C ARG A 73 -1.30 3.37 28.43
N TYR A 74 -1.05 3.83 27.21
CA TYR A 74 -0.87 2.94 26.05
C TYR A 74 0.59 2.67 25.72
N SER A 75 1.53 3.57 26.03
CA SER A 75 2.95 3.38 25.73
C SER A 75 3.55 2.13 26.36
N ARG A 76 3.00 1.67 27.49
CA ARG A 76 3.42 0.42 28.15
C ARG A 76 3.19 -0.83 27.29
N TYR A 77 2.31 -0.76 26.26
CA TYR A 77 2.01 -1.87 25.36
C TYR A 77 2.85 -1.86 24.10
N PHE A 78 3.61 -0.79 23.81
CA PHE A 78 4.44 -0.70 22.60
C PHE A 78 5.43 -1.86 22.47
N PRO A 79 6.13 -2.30 23.52
CA PRO A 79 7.01 -3.45 23.42
C PRO A 79 6.27 -4.73 22.98
N GLN A 80 5.06 -4.95 23.50
CA GLN A 80 4.24 -6.10 23.15
C GLN A 80 3.75 -6.04 21.70
N TRP A 81 3.31 -4.86 21.24
CA TRP A 81 2.93 -4.67 19.83
C TRP A 81 4.12 -4.84 18.89
N TRP A 82 5.30 -4.33 19.31
CA TRP A 82 6.54 -4.51 18.56
C TRP A 82 6.92 -5.99 18.45
N THR A 83 6.85 -6.73 19.53
CA THR A 83 7.11 -8.18 19.56
C THR A 83 6.15 -8.93 18.62
N ALA A 84 4.87 -8.56 18.63
CA ALA A 84 3.86 -9.19 17.78
C ALA A 84 4.08 -8.95 16.27
N VAL A 85 4.73 -7.84 15.89
CA VAL A 85 4.91 -7.47 14.46
C VAL A 85 6.33 -7.73 13.98
N VAL A 86 7.35 -7.26 14.72
CA VAL A 86 8.71 -7.12 14.17
C VAL A 86 9.67 -8.12 14.77
N GLN A 87 9.68 -8.25 16.10
CA GLN A 87 10.73 -8.99 16.79
C GLN A 87 10.15 -9.90 17.87
N PRO A 88 9.63 -11.09 17.48
CA PRO A 88 9.17 -12.07 18.47
C PRO A 88 10.32 -12.54 19.36
N ASP A 89 10.01 -12.79 20.64
CA ASP A 89 10.95 -13.32 21.62
C ASP A 89 11.35 -14.79 21.38
N VAL A 90 10.85 -15.35 20.28
CA VAL A 90 11.08 -16.76 19.89
C VAL A 90 11.39 -16.83 18.39
N GLY A 91 11.99 -17.94 17.97
CA GLY A 91 12.22 -18.18 16.54
C GLY A 91 10.90 -18.21 15.75
N TRP A 92 10.88 -17.53 14.61
CA TRP A 92 9.71 -17.49 13.72
C TRP A 92 9.23 -18.87 13.27
N THR A 93 10.11 -19.84 13.28
CA THR A 93 9.86 -21.24 12.86
C THR A 93 9.68 -22.21 14.02
N ASP A 94 9.67 -21.73 15.25
CA ASP A 94 9.54 -22.57 16.44
C ASP A 94 8.16 -23.26 16.44
N SER A 95 8.15 -24.54 16.14
CA SER A 95 6.94 -25.36 16.02
C SER A 95 6.26 -25.66 17.36
N GLY A 96 6.97 -25.46 18.47
CA GLY A 96 6.40 -25.60 19.82
C GLY A 96 5.58 -24.38 20.26
N ARG A 97 5.51 -23.31 19.44
CA ARG A 97 4.85 -22.07 19.81
C ARG A 97 3.89 -21.59 18.72
N PRO A 98 2.60 -21.91 18.83
CA PRO A 98 1.57 -21.43 17.93
C PRO A 98 1.55 -19.90 17.84
N ALA A 99 1.13 -19.35 16.69
CA ALA A 99 1.05 -17.91 16.47
C ALA A 99 0.27 -17.16 17.57
N ARG A 100 -0.78 -17.78 18.12
CA ARG A 100 -1.62 -17.24 19.21
C ARG A 100 -0.89 -17.08 20.56
N VAL A 101 0.32 -17.63 20.72
CA VAL A 101 1.12 -17.43 21.93
C VAL A 101 1.88 -16.11 21.86
N LEU A 102 2.22 -15.66 20.68
CA LEU A 102 2.94 -14.40 20.43
C LEU A 102 1.99 -13.22 20.20
N VAL A 103 0.92 -13.46 19.46
CA VAL A 103 -0.20 -12.53 19.37
C VAL A 103 -1.27 -13.03 20.33
N THR A 104 -1.33 -12.46 21.53
CA THR A 104 -2.28 -12.88 22.58
C THR A 104 -3.60 -12.14 22.45
N GLN A 105 -4.67 -12.68 23.03
CA GLN A 105 -5.96 -12.00 23.14
C GLN A 105 -5.80 -10.65 23.86
N GLU A 106 -4.97 -10.59 24.90
CA GLU A 106 -4.67 -9.35 25.61
C GLU A 106 -4.05 -8.29 24.71
N THR A 107 -3.12 -8.68 23.81
CA THR A 107 -2.54 -7.78 22.81
C THR A 107 -3.61 -7.20 21.91
N LEU A 108 -4.53 -8.04 21.44
CA LEU A 108 -5.64 -7.63 20.58
C LEU A 108 -6.61 -6.68 21.31
N ASP A 109 -6.99 -7.00 22.55
CA ASP A 109 -7.91 -6.18 23.35
C ASP A 109 -7.34 -4.78 23.63
N HIS A 110 -6.05 -4.69 23.97
CA HIS A 110 -5.38 -3.40 24.17
C HIS A 110 -5.29 -2.59 22.88
N LEU A 111 -5.03 -3.25 21.76
CA LEU A 111 -4.95 -2.59 20.46
C LEU A 111 -6.32 -2.12 19.98
N ALA A 112 -7.36 -2.92 20.19
CA ALA A 112 -8.75 -2.52 19.92
C ALA A 112 -9.15 -1.28 20.73
N SER A 113 -8.84 -1.30 22.05
CA SER A 113 -9.12 -0.14 22.91
C SER A 113 -8.36 1.11 22.50
N ALA A 114 -7.10 0.98 22.06
CA ALA A 114 -6.33 2.09 21.51
C ALA A 114 -6.94 2.60 20.19
N ALA A 115 -7.40 1.70 19.33
CA ALA A 115 -8.03 2.02 18.05
C ALA A 115 -9.32 2.85 18.23
N ASP A 116 -10.18 2.44 19.18
CA ASP A 116 -11.41 3.17 19.49
C ASP A 116 -11.12 4.57 20.03
N LEU A 117 -10.12 4.70 20.92
CA LEU A 117 -9.71 6.00 21.44
C LEU A 117 -9.16 6.93 20.35
N LEU A 118 -8.27 6.40 19.50
CA LEU A 118 -7.70 7.14 18.37
C LEU A 118 -8.77 7.54 17.37
N GLN A 119 -9.75 6.67 17.10
CA GLN A 119 -10.90 6.97 16.27
C GLN A 119 -11.67 8.18 16.79
N GLY A 120 -11.93 8.23 18.10
CA GLY A 120 -12.59 9.36 18.73
C GLY A 120 -11.77 10.67 18.66
N ALA A 121 -10.45 10.58 18.83
CA ALA A 121 -9.55 11.73 18.80
C ALA A 121 -9.33 12.29 17.38
N LEU A 122 -9.41 11.44 16.36
CA LEU A 122 -9.15 11.79 14.95
C LEU A 122 -10.44 12.06 14.14
N GLN A 123 -11.60 12.04 14.77
CA GLN A 123 -12.86 12.35 14.09
C GLN A 123 -12.81 13.71 13.40
N GLY A 124 -13.01 13.73 12.08
CA GLY A 124 -13.02 14.93 11.25
C GLY A 124 -11.73 15.21 10.47
N THR A 125 -10.67 14.40 10.63
CA THR A 125 -9.38 14.65 9.96
C THR A 125 -9.16 13.86 8.67
N THR A 126 -9.94 12.81 8.40
CA THR A 126 -9.77 11.96 7.22
C THR A 126 -11.04 11.84 6.39
N SER A 127 -10.96 12.21 5.11
CA SER A 127 -11.98 11.91 4.11
C SER A 127 -11.74 10.50 3.58
N ALA A 128 -12.70 9.59 3.75
CA ALA A 128 -12.66 8.31 3.05
C ALA A 128 -12.93 8.55 1.56
N PRO A 129 -12.15 7.96 0.63
CA PRO A 129 -12.42 8.10 -0.79
C PRO A 129 -13.73 7.41 -1.17
N ALA A 130 -14.35 7.89 -2.22
CA ALA A 130 -15.46 7.20 -2.83
C ALA A 130 -14.99 5.83 -3.36
N GLY A 131 -15.71 4.75 -3.05
CA GLY A 131 -15.35 3.40 -3.48
C GLY A 131 -15.17 3.26 -5.01
N SER A 132 -15.88 4.08 -5.78
CA SER A 132 -15.73 4.16 -7.25
C SER A 132 -14.31 4.52 -7.71
N ASN A 133 -13.58 5.35 -6.97
CA ASN A 133 -12.24 5.78 -7.37
C ASN A 133 -11.19 4.66 -7.17
N LEU A 134 -11.40 3.78 -6.19
CA LEU A 134 -10.56 2.61 -5.98
C LEU A 134 -10.73 1.58 -7.10
N GLU A 135 -11.96 1.36 -7.57
CA GLU A 135 -12.22 0.44 -8.69
C GLU A 135 -11.55 0.93 -9.98
N VAL A 136 -11.61 2.23 -10.29
CA VAL A 136 -10.92 2.80 -11.46
C VAL A 136 -9.41 2.56 -11.39
N LEU A 137 -8.80 2.76 -10.23
CA LEU A 137 -7.37 2.48 -10.05
C LEU A 137 -7.06 0.99 -10.16
N LYS A 138 -7.92 0.13 -9.61
CA LYS A 138 -7.80 -1.33 -9.71
C LYS A 138 -7.83 -1.81 -11.17
N GLU A 139 -8.79 -1.32 -11.95
CA GLU A 139 -8.89 -1.62 -13.39
C GLU A 139 -7.66 -1.14 -14.16
N SER A 140 -7.16 0.04 -13.82
CA SER A 140 -5.94 0.57 -14.44
C SER A 140 -4.70 -0.30 -14.11
N CYS A 141 -4.57 -0.77 -12.87
CA CYS A 141 -3.52 -1.72 -12.48
C CYS A 141 -3.62 -3.05 -13.26
N ALA A 142 -4.82 -3.60 -13.41
CA ALA A 142 -5.03 -4.83 -14.17
C ALA A 142 -4.64 -4.66 -15.66
N SER A 143 -5.04 -3.55 -16.27
CA SER A 143 -4.67 -3.21 -17.66
C SER A 143 -3.16 -3.07 -17.84
N TRP A 144 -2.46 -2.54 -16.83
CA TRP A 144 -1.01 -2.44 -16.85
C TRP A 144 -0.30 -3.79 -16.74
N LEU A 145 -0.78 -4.69 -15.90
CA LEU A 145 -0.23 -6.05 -15.82
C LEU A 145 -0.37 -6.80 -17.14
N GLU A 146 -1.52 -6.65 -17.80
CA GLU A 146 -1.73 -7.22 -19.13
C GLU A 146 -0.79 -6.60 -20.19
N LEU A 147 -0.59 -5.28 -20.17
CA LEU A 147 0.32 -4.60 -21.08
C LEU A 147 1.77 -5.03 -20.86
N LEU A 148 2.20 -5.19 -19.62
CA LEU A 148 3.53 -5.69 -19.27
C LEU A 148 3.75 -7.13 -19.75
N ASP A 149 2.74 -7.98 -19.63
CA ASP A 149 2.79 -9.37 -20.11
C ASP A 149 2.92 -9.45 -21.65
N GLN A 150 2.30 -8.52 -22.37
CA GLN A 150 2.38 -8.41 -23.83
C GLN A 150 3.66 -7.75 -24.34
N THR A 151 4.46 -7.12 -23.46
CA THR A 151 5.68 -6.41 -23.85
C THR A 151 6.83 -7.40 -24.07
N ALA A 152 7.47 -7.34 -25.24
CA ALA A 152 8.57 -8.24 -25.59
C ALA A 152 9.84 -7.95 -24.78
N ASP A 153 10.65 -8.99 -24.56
CA ASP A 153 11.94 -8.87 -23.83
C ASP A 153 12.95 -7.94 -24.55
N SER A 154 12.80 -7.78 -25.86
CA SER A 154 13.59 -6.84 -26.65
C SER A 154 13.19 -5.37 -26.46
N GLU A 155 11.98 -5.12 -25.98
CA GLU A 155 11.44 -3.78 -25.74
C GLU A 155 11.69 -3.31 -24.31
N LEU A 156 11.51 -4.20 -23.33
CA LEU A 156 11.74 -3.92 -21.92
C LEU A 156 12.45 -5.08 -21.26
N ALA A 157 13.57 -4.79 -20.59
CA ALA A 157 14.35 -5.81 -19.90
C ALA A 157 13.47 -6.63 -18.93
N PRO A 158 13.55 -7.97 -18.92
CA PRO A 158 12.71 -8.83 -18.08
C PRO A 158 12.74 -8.48 -16.59
N SER A 159 13.91 -8.10 -16.06
CA SER A 159 14.07 -7.69 -14.66
C SER A 159 13.28 -6.41 -14.33
N LEU A 160 13.31 -5.41 -15.21
CA LEU A 160 12.58 -4.17 -15.01
C LEU A 160 11.06 -4.39 -15.15
N ARG A 161 10.66 -5.21 -16.13
CA ARG A 161 9.26 -5.60 -16.31
C ARG A 161 8.71 -6.30 -15.07
N GLU A 162 9.45 -7.25 -14.50
CA GLU A 162 9.03 -7.98 -13.29
C GLU A 162 9.00 -7.07 -12.07
N GLU A 163 9.94 -6.13 -11.94
CA GLU A 163 9.94 -5.16 -10.85
C GLU A 163 8.68 -4.26 -10.88
N ILE A 164 8.34 -3.72 -12.05
CA ILE A 164 7.14 -2.90 -12.23
C ILE A 164 5.88 -3.73 -11.95
N ALA A 165 5.81 -4.95 -12.50
CA ALA A 165 4.69 -5.84 -12.26
C ALA A 165 4.53 -6.17 -10.77
N ALA A 166 5.62 -6.36 -10.04
CA ALA A 166 5.61 -6.61 -8.61
C ALA A 166 5.10 -5.40 -7.80
N GLN A 167 5.47 -4.17 -8.18
CA GLN A 167 4.95 -2.94 -7.56
C GLN A 167 3.44 -2.78 -7.84
N ILE A 168 2.98 -3.03 -9.07
CA ILE A 168 1.57 -2.96 -9.42
C ILE A 168 0.75 -4.02 -8.66
N ARG A 169 1.25 -5.27 -8.55
CA ARG A 169 0.59 -6.32 -7.74
C ARG A 169 0.52 -5.93 -6.26
N HIS A 170 1.54 -5.27 -5.75
CA HIS A 170 1.52 -4.75 -4.38
C HIS A 170 0.48 -3.65 -4.20
N LEU A 171 0.39 -2.70 -5.13
CA LEU A 171 -0.65 -1.67 -5.13
C LEU A 171 -2.06 -2.28 -5.21
N LEU A 172 -2.27 -3.30 -6.04
CA LEU A 172 -3.54 -4.05 -6.08
C LEU A 172 -3.89 -4.65 -4.73
N TRP A 173 -2.93 -5.28 -4.07
CA TRP A 173 -3.14 -5.84 -2.74
C TRP A 173 -3.52 -4.75 -1.71
N LEU A 174 -2.89 -3.58 -1.75
CA LEU A 174 -3.27 -2.44 -0.90
C LEU A 174 -4.69 -1.94 -1.20
N ILE A 175 -5.09 -1.89 -2.47
CA ILE A 175 -6.44 -1.50 -2.88
C ILE A 175 -7.47 -2.51 -2.33
N GLU A 176 -7.22 -3.80 -2.45
CA GLU A 176 -8.07 -4.86 -1.93
C GLU A 176 -8.20 -4.83 -0.41
N ASN A 177 -7.19 -4.30 0.27
CA ASN A 177 -7.12 -4.14 1.71
C ASN A 177 -7.22 -2.66 2.15
N ALA A 178 -7.88 -1.82 1.35
CA ALA A 178 -7.97 -0.37 1.57
C ALA A 178 -8.52 0.02 2.95
N GLN A 179 -9.40 -0.81 3.50
CA GLN A 179 -9.95 -0.64 4.85
C GLN A 179 -8.90 -0.80 5.96
N LEU A 180 -7.81 -1.53 5.71
CA LEU A 180 -6.73 -1.77 6.67
C LEU A 180 -5.67 -0.68 6.59
N PHE A 181 -5.25 -0.32 5.37
CA PHE A 181 -4.11 0.56 5.13
C PHE A 181 -4.49 2.01 4.87
N GLY A 182 -5.74 2.27 4.51
CA GLY A 182 -6.23 3.61 4.20
C GLY A 182 -5.73 4.14 2.86
N VAL A 183 -6.36 5.22 2.41
CA VAL A 183 -6.11 5.81 1.08
C VAL A 183 -4.78 6.50 0.97
N ALA A 184 -4.30 7.13 2.03
CA ALA A 184 -3.01 7.81 2.03
C ALA A 184 -1.85 6.85 1.67
N ARG A 185 -1.96 5.58 2.11
CA ARG A 185 -0.98 4.54 1.77
C ARG A 185 -1.07 4.15 0.31
N ILE A 186 -2.29 3.92 -0.19
CA ILE A 186 -2.55 3.60 -1.59
C ILE A 186 -2.07 4.73 -2.51
N SER A 187 -2.35 5.99 -2.16
CA SER A 187 -1.89 7.16 -2.92
C SER A 187 -0.36 7.26 -2.98
N ARG A 188 0.32 6.99 -1.87
CA ARG A 188 1.79 6.98 -1.83
C ARG A 188 2.38 5.89 -2.71
N GLU A 189 1.84 4.69 -2.65
CA GLU A 189 2.29 3.57 -3.48
C GLU A 189 1.98 3.80 -4.96
N SER A 190 0.81 4.38 -5.29
CA SER A 190 0.51 4.74 -6.67
C SER A 190 1.49 5.77 -7.25
N THR A 191 1.99 6.70 -6.43
CA THR A 191 3.05 7.64 -6.82
C THR A 191 4.37 6.92 -7.10
N SER A 192 4.73 5.90 -6.31
CA SER A 192 5.89 5.05 -6.56
C SER A 192 5.79 4.32 -7.90
N VAL A 193 4.63 3.73 -8.17
CA VAL A 193 4.34 3.06 -9.45
C VAL A 193 4.44 4.04 -10.63
N ILE A 194 3.89 5.26 -10.51
CA ILE A 194 4.03 6.31 -11.53
C ILE A 194 5.51 6.59 -11.83
N GLY A 195 6.35 6.69 -10.81
CA GLY A 195 7.80 6.88 -10.98
C GLY A 195 8.45 5.75 -11.77
N ALA A 196 8.14 4.50 -11.43
CA ALA A 196 8.67 3.33 -12.13
C ALA A 196 8.20 3.26 -13.61
N LEU A 197 6.93 3.54 -13.85
CA LEU A 197 6.36 3.59 -15.20
C LEU A 197 6.97 4.73 -16.05
N ALA A 198 7.23 5.89 -15.44
CA ALA A 198 7.89 7.01 -16.11
C ALA A 198 9.32 6.63 -16.54
N GLN A 199 10.10 5.99 -15.67
CA GLN A 199 11.43 5.49 -16.01
C GLN A 199 11.40 4.48 -17.15
N ALA A 200 10.48 3.51 -17.12
CA ALA A 200 10.34 2.52 -18.18
C ALA A 200 9.93 3.16 -19.51
N SER A 201 9.08 4.19 -19.50
CA SER A 201 8.63 4.88 -20.70
C SER A 201 9.76 5.58 -21.44
N THR A 202 10.81 6.06 -20.75
CA THR A 202 11.98 6.66 -21.39
C THR A 202 12.79 5.64 -22.19
N VAL A 203 12.80 4.38 -21.76
CA VAL A 203 13.48 3.28 -22.48
C VAL A 203 12.68 2.86 -23.72
N LEU A 204 11.36 2.84 -23.64
CA LEU A 204 10.46 2.35 -24.69
C LEU A 204 10.21 3.35 -25.84
N THR A 205 10.25 4.65 -25.57
CA THR A 205 10.00 5.68 -26.59
C THR A 205 11.03 5.70 -27.72
N GLY A 206 12.16 5.03 -27.55
CA GLY A 206 13.21 4.91 -28.58
C GLY A 206 13.04 3.73 -29.54
N GLN A 207 12.08 2.81 -29.34
CA GLN A 207 12.10 1.53 -30.06
C GLN A 207 10.97 1.32 -31.08
N ASP A 208 9.69 1.42 -30.69
CA ASP A 208 8.55 1.23 -31.61
C ASP A 208 7.41 2.23 -31.33
N PRO A 209 6.96 3.00 -32.35
CA PRO A 209 5.87 3.96 -32.20
C PRO A 209 4.53 3.34 -31.79
N HIS A 210 4.31 2.06 -32.10
CA HIS A 210 3.04 1.39 -31.77
C HIS A 210 2.97 1.00 -30.30
N THR A 211 4.02 0.38 -29.78
CA THR A 211 4.14 0.02 -28.36
C THR A 211 4.22 1.27 -27.49
N GLY A 212 5.01 2.27 -27.90
CA GLY A 212 5.09 3.56 -27.22
C GLY A 212 3.74 4.28 -27.13
N GLY A 213 2.88 4.15 -28.15
CA GLY A 213 1.52 4.71 -28.14
C GLY A 213 0.57 4.06 -27.13
N LYS A 214 0.65 2.74 -26.93
CA LYS A 214 -0.13 2.00 -25.92
C LYS A 214 0.33 2.37 -24.51
N TRP A 215 1.62 2.37 -24.28
CA TRP A 215 2.24 2.74 -23.00
C TRP A 215 1.86 4.16 -22.58
N ARG A 216 1.95 5.13 -23.48
CA ARG A 216 1.59 6.51 -23.19
C ARG A 216 0.12 6.65 -22.79
N ARG A 217 -0.80 5.97 -23.48
CA ARG A 217 -2.22 6.00 -23.10
C ARG A 217 -2.46 5.36 -21.74
N GLY A 218 -1.87 4.19 -21.48
CA GLY A 218 -1.93 3.52 -20.17
C GLY A 218 -1.40 4.41 -19.06
N PHE A 219 -0.26 5.08 -19.29
CA PHE A 219 0.36 5.97 -18.31
C PHE A 219 -0.52 7.16 -17.94
N VAL A 220 -1.10 7.85 -18.95
CA VAL A 220 -2.05 8.95 -18.71
C VAL A 220 -3.28 8.46 -17.93
N SER A 221 -3.83 7.31 -18.30
CA SER A 221 -4.97 6.70 -17.60
C SER A 221 -4.63 6.37 -16.14
N PHE A 222 -3.43 5.84 -15.87
CA PHE A 222 -3.00 5.52 -14.51
C PHE A 222 -2.80 6.77 -13.64
N ILE A 223 -2.18 7.82 -14.19
CA ILE A 223 -2.04 9.12 -13.50
C ILE A 223 -3.42 9.68 -13.17
N ALA A 224 -4.35 9.68 -14.12
CA ALA A 224 -5.71 10.17 -13.91
C ALA A 224 -6.44 9.40 -12.81
N ALA A 225 -6.35 8.06 -12.81
CA ALA A 225 -6.92 7.21 -11.76
C ALA A 225 -6.32 7.49 -10.38
N SER A 226 -5.00 7.70 -10.31
CA SER A 226 -4.29 8.06 -9.06
C SER A 226 -4.67 9.45 -8.55
N ALA A 227 -4.83 10.42 -9.46
CA ALA A 227 -5.25 11.78 -9.11
C ALA A 227 -6.68 11.84 -8.54
N LEU A 228 -7.60 11.02 -9.06
CA LEU A 228 -8.96 10.87 -8.51
C LEU A 228 -8.95 10.45 -7.05
N LEU A 229 -8.02 9.59 -6.65
CA LEU A 229 -7.84 9.17 -5.26
C LEU A 229 -7.33 10.31 -4.37
N ALA A 230 -6.32 11.04 -4.84
CA ALA A 230 -5.67 12.09 -4.06
C ALA A 230 -6.56 13.31 -3.83
N THR A 231 -7.42 13.66 -4.80
CA THR A 231 -8.22 14.89 -4.78
C THR A 231 -9.68 14.70 -4.37
N GLY A 232 -10.14 13.45 -4.23
CA GLY A 232 -11.57 13.17 -3.99
C GLY A 232 -12.48 13.61 -5.14
N MET A 233 -11.92 13.84 -6.34
CA MET A 233 -12.66 14.30 -7.52
C MET A 233 -13.66 13.25 -8.00
N THR A 234 -14.84 13.69 -8.41
CA THR A 234 -15.97 12.82 -8.77
C THR A 234 -16.05 12.45 -10.25
N THR A 235 -15.22 13.04 -11.13
CA THR A 235 -15.27 12.81 -12.57
C THR A 235 -13.91 12.50 -13.18
N LEU A 236 -13.86 11.43 -13.96
CA LEU A 236 -12.67 10.97 -14.69
C LEU A 236 -12.19 12.02 -15.74
N GLU A 237 -13.12 12.76 -16.37
CA GLU A 237 -12.80 13.80 -17.35
C GLU A 237 -11.90 14.90 -16.78
N THR A 238 -12.24 15.42 -15.60
CA THR A 238 -11.45 16.48 -14.94
C THR A 238 -10.07 15.97 -14.49
N ALA A 239 -9.98 14.68 -14.12
CA ALA A 239 -8.71 14.06 -13.77
C ALA A 239 -7.82 13.80 -14.98
N ILE A 240 -8.39 13.44 -16.13
CA ILE A 240 -7.66 13.28 -17.41
C ILE A 240 -7.08 14.60 -17.87
N GLU A 241 -7.85 15.70 -17.80
CA GLU A 241 -7.36 17.05 -18.15
C GLU A 241 -6.20 17.48 -17.22
N SER A 242 -6.33 17.26 -15.90
CA SER A 242 -5.29 17.54 -14.92
C SER A 242 -4.07 16.62 -15.13
N GLY A 243 -4.29 15.33 -15.39
CA GLY A 243 -3.24 14.35 -15.66
C GLY A 243 -2.50 14.62 -16.96
N ALA A 244 -3.18 15.07 -18.01
CA ALA A 244 -2.54 15.46 -19.27
C ALA A 244 -1.63 16.70 -19.09
N GLY A 245 -1.98 17.62 -18.19
CA GLY A 245 -1.12 18.74 -17.79
C GLY A 245 0.16 18.28 -17.12
N VAL A 246 0.04 17.39 -16.12
CA VAL A 246 1.18 16.82 -15.38
C VAL A 246 2.09 16.00 -16.32
N VAL A 247 1.53 15.19 -17.21
CA VAL A 247 2.31 14.43 -18.21
C VAL A 247 3.07 15.37 -19.14
N LYS A 248 2.47 16.47 -19.56
CA LYS A 248 3.12 17.47 -20.40
C LYS A 248 4.29 18.15 -19.69
N GLU A 249 4.13 18.49 -18.41
CA GLU A 249 5.21 19.04 -17.59
C GLU A 249 6.34 18.02 -17.36
N ILE A 250 6.02 16.77 -17.02
CA ILE A 250 7.01 15.69 -16.86
C ILE A 250 7.76 15.46 -18.18
N THR A 251 7.05 15.44 -19.32
CA THR A 251 7.68 15.26 -20.63
C THR A 251 8.61 16.43 -20.96
N GLN A 252 8.22 17.66 -20.67
CA GLN A 252 9.08 18.84 -20.85
C GLN A 252 10.33 18.81 -19.96
N VAL A 253 10.18 18.38 -18.71
CA VAL A 253 11.33 18.23 -17.79
C VAL A 253 12.28 17.15 -18.29
N VAL A 254 11.79 16.00 -18.74
CA VAL A 254 12.60 14.91 -19.30
C VAL A 254 13.33 15.36 -20.57
N GLU A 255 12.64 16.06 -21.48
CA GLU A 255 13.24 16.62 -22.71
C GLU A 255 14.29 17.70 -22.40
N SER A 256 14.05 18.54 -21.39
CA SER A 256 14.99 19.57 -20.97
C SER A 256 16.28 18.98 -20.34
N VAL A 257 16.14 17.92 -19.55
CA VAL A 257 17.29 17.19 -18.96
C VAL A 257 18.08 16.45 -20.05
N ALA A 258 17.40 15.81 -21.00
CA ALA A 258 18.04 15.14 -22.12
C ALA A 258 18.80 16.11 -23.04
N SER A 259 18.25 17.33 -23.25
CA SER A 259 18.88 18.37 -24.06
C SER A 259 20.07 19.07 -23.35
N SER A 260 20.15 19.00 -22.03
CA SER A 260 21.26 19.57 -21.23
C SER A 260 22.41 18.61 -21.01
N ALA A 261 22.28 17.34 -21.37
CA ALA A 261 23.27 16.28 -21.21
C ALA A 261 24.00 15.93 -22.52
N GLY A 262 23.72 16.59 -23.65
CA GLY A 262 24.39 16.51 -24.96
C GLY A 262 25.12 17.79 -25.29
#